data_785875aa9c74de192ddbd086ab232b32
#
_entry.id   785875aa9c74de192ddbd086ab232b32
#
_cell.length_a   1.000
_cell.length_b   1.000
_cell.length_c   1.000
_cell.angle_alpha   90.00
_cell.angle_beta   90.00
_cell.angle_gamma   90.00
#
_symmetry.space_group_name_H-M   'P 1'
#
loop_
_entity.id
_entity.type
_entity.pdbx_description
1 polymer ?
#
loop_
_entity_poly.entity_id
_entity_poly.type
_entity_poly.pdbx_seq_one_letter_code
_entity_poly.pdbx_strand_id
1 'polypeptide(L)'
;GCEIDGDYSEVKVDYAAQGQTILMNNYRQYIDPKYSVRQILVEHRHFNDPAKKENLKKLLLRCPAQGAIPIINYNDPLSSEEIDKVELQELAKSRKDVVHCMDNDETASQIACLVKCKTLLIYTSTLGIYSDPADEKTLIRNITGKDSYELINAVCDAQSKCIGSSRVGANGAVAKLEYIKEPLKNGSEVFIANPRFSISEVIGGQAPCTKIFISK
;
A
#
# COMPACT_ATOMS: atom_id res chain seq x y z
N GLY A 1 8.93 -10.03 -26.26
CA GLY A 1 7.57 -10.51 -26.01
C GLY A 1 6.71 -10.34 -27.26
N CYS A 2 5.68 -11.16 -27.48
CA CYS A 2 4.75 -10.92 -28.57
C CYS A 2 4.00 -9.62 -28.32
N GLU A 3 3.84 -8.78 -29.35
CA GLU A 3 2.89 -7.68 -29.33
C GLU A 3 1.48 -8.27 -29.21
N ILE A 4 0.68 -7.73 -28.30
CA ILE A 4 -0.71 -8.12 -28.11
C ILE A 4 -1.55 -7.14 -28.92
N ASP A 5 -2.34 -7.67 -29.85
CA ASP A 5 -3.23 -6.87 -30.71
C ASP A 5 -4.65 -6.93 -30.11
N GLY A 6 -5.36 -5.82 -30.02
CA GLY A 6 -6.70 -5.77 -29.43
C GLY A 6 -7.13 -4.37 -29.00
N ASP A 7 -8.30 -4.26 -28.40
CA ASP A 7 -8.75 -3.02 -27.74
C ASP A 7 -7.85 -2.70 -26.53
N TYR A 8 -7.65 -1.42 -26.25
CA TYR A 8 -6.72 -0.94 -25.21
C TYR A 8 -7.00 -1.57 -23.82
N SER A 9 -8.27 -1.80 -23.48
CA SER A 9 -8.66 -2.44 -22.22
C SER A 9 -8.27 -3.91 -22.17
N GLU A 10 -8.45 -4.65 -23.27
CA GLU A 10 -8.10 -6.08 -23.39
C GLU A 10 -6.58 -6.25 -23.34
N VAL A 11 -5.86 -5.45 -24.12
CA VAL A 11 -4.38 -5.45 -24.16
C VAL A 11 -3.79 -5.19 -22.78
N LYS A 12 -4.38 -4.26 -21.98
CA LYS A 12 -3.96 -3.97 -20.62
C LYS A 12 -4.11 -5.20 -19.70
N VAL A 13 -5.22 -5.89 -19.79
CA VAL A 13 -5.52 -7.11 -19.02
C VAL A 13 -4.52 -8.22 -19.36
N ASP A 14 -4.25 -8.43 -20.65
CA ASP A 14 -3.32 -9.46 -21.12
C ASP A 14 -1.88 -9.17 -20.67
N TYR A 15 -1.43 -7.91 -20.75
CA TYR A 15 -0.13 -7.52 -20.22
C TYR A 15 -0.05 -7.65 -18.70
N ALA A 16 -1.13 -7.38 -17.97
CA ALA A 16 -1.18 -7.59 -16.52
C ALA A 16 -1.01 -9.08 -16.18
N ALA A 17 -1.68 -9.97 -16.92
CA ALA A 17 -1.55 -11.42 -16.75
C ALA A 17 -0.13 -11.92 -17.02
N GLN A 18 0.50 -11.49 -18.12
CA GLN A 18 1.89 -11.82 -18.43
C GLN A 18 2.87 -11.24 -17.42
N GLY A 19 2.65 -10.00 -17.02
CA GLY A 19 3.52 -9.27 -16.10
C GLY A 19 3.58 -9.90 -14.71
N GLN A 20 2.52 -10.53 -14.25
CA GLN A 20 2.50 -11.22 -12.95
C GLN A 20 3.50 -12.37 -12.88
N THR A 21 3.64 -13.15 -13.94
CA THR A 21 4.64 -14.23 -14.00
C THR A 21 6.06 -13.67 -13.93
N ILE A 22 6.32 -12.59 -14.65
CA ILE A 22 7.63 -11.92 -14.66
C ILE A 22 7.93 -11.34 -13.27
N LEU A 23 6.96 -10.68 -12.65
CA LEU A 23 7.07 -10.11 -11.30
C LEU A 23 7.42 -11.20 -10.27
N MET A 24 6.72 -12.31 -10.28
CA MET A 24 6.96 -13.42 -9.35
C MET A 24 8.33 -14.07 -9.57
N ASN A 25 8.79 -14.19 -10.80
CA ASN A 25 10.13 -14.68 -11.11
C ASN A 25 11.21 -13.74 -10.55
N ASN A 26 11.02 -12.41 -10.67
CA ASN A 26 11.94 -11.44 -10.08
C ASN A 26 12.00 -11.58 -8.56
N TYR A 27 10.87 -11.67 -7.86
CA TYR A 27 10.89 -11.90 -6.41
C TYR A 27 11.60 -13.19 -6.03
N ARG A 28 11.41 -14.28 -6.79
CA ARG A 28 12.09 -15.57 -6.58
C ARG A 28 13.60 -15.48 -6.72
N GLN A 29 14.12 -14.61 -7.58
CA GLN A 29 15.55 -14.43 -7.80
C GLN A 29 16.23 -13.68 -6.65
N TYR A 30 15.54 -12.73 -6.00
CA TYR A 30 16.12 -11.85 -5.00
C TYR A 30 15.79 -12.24 -3.56
N ILE A 31 14.75 -13.02 -3.33
CA ILE A 31 14.42 -13.52 -2.00
C ILE A 31 15.27 -14.75 -1.69
N ASP A 32 15.88 -14.78 -0.49
CA ASP A 32 16.67 -15.91 0.00
C ASP A 32 15.92 -17.24 -0.22
N PRO A 33 16.53 -18.25 -0.86
CA PRO A 33 15.89 -19.54 -1.18
C PRO A 33 15.32 -20.31 0.02
N LYS A 34 15.76 -19.99 1.24
CA LYS A 34 15.18 -20.57 2.46
C LYS A 34 13.71 -20.19 2.68
N TYR A 35 13.25 -19.08 2.05
CA TYR A 35 11.86 -18.65 2.12
C TYR A 35 11.10 -19.08 0.86
N SER A 36 9.89 -19.58 1.04
CA SER A 36 8.97 -19.76 -0.08
C SER A 36 8.30 -18.44 -0.44
N VAL A 37 8.11 -18.18 -1.73
CA VAL A 37 7.39 -16.99 -2.22
C VAL A 37 5.98 -17.40 -2.62
N ARG A 38 4.96 -16.71 -2.11
CA ARG A 38 3.55 -16.99 -2.38
C ARG A 38 2.88 -15.81 -3.02
N GLN A 39 2.38 -15.97 -4.24
CA GLN A 39 1.53 -14.97 -4.87
C GLN A 39 0.13 -15.03 -4.28
N ILE A 40 -0.41 -13.87 -3.92
CA ILE A 40 -1.79 -13.69 -3.44
C ILE A 40 -2.40 -12.54 -4.22
N LEU A 41 -3.39 -12.85 -5.05
CA LEU A 41 -4.12 -11.85 -5.82
C LEU A 41 -5.40 -11.50 -5.06
N VAL A 42 -5.61 -10.21 -4.85
CA VAL A 42 -6.76 -9.68 -4.11
C VAL A 42 -7.64 -8.80 -4.98
N GLU A 43 -8.89 -8.69 -4.61
CA GLU A 43 -9.89 -7.79 -5.19
C GLU A 43 -10.65 -7.13 -4.05
N HIS A 44 -11.41 -6.06 -4.31
CA HIS A 44 -12.21 -5.37 -3.31
C HIS A 44 -13.11 -6.32 -2.50
N ARG A 45 -13.64 -7.38 -3.15
CA ARG A 45 -14.51 -8.38 -2.49
C ARG A 45 -13.82 -9.17 -1.38
N HIS A 46 -12.48 -9.29 -1.40
CA HIS A 46 -11.73 -9.95 -0.33
C HIS A 46 -11.68 -9.12 0.96
N PHE A 47 -11.97 -7.84 0.90
CA PHE A 47 -12.04 -6.95 2.05
C PHE A 47 -13.49 -6.64 2.45
N ASN A 48 -14.42 -6.75 1.52
CA ASN A 48 -15.83 -6.42 1.71
C ASN A 48 -16.69 -7.61 2.15
N ASP A 49 -16.29 -8.84 1.86
CA ASP A 49 -16.97 -10.06 2.32
C ASP A 49 -16.31 -10.58 3.60
N PRO A 50 -17.06 -10.75 4.72
CA PRO A 50 -16.48 -11.18 6.00
C PRO A 50 -15.79 -12.55 5.94
N ALA A 51 -16.34 -13.51 5.19
CA ALA A 51 -15.76 -14.85 5.08
C ALA A 51 -14.48 -14.84 4.27
N LYS A 52 -14.45 -14.14 3.13
CA LYS A 52 -13.25 -13.97 2.32
C LYS A 52 -12.17 -13.20 3.06
N LYS A 53 -12.55 -12.14 3.78
CA LYS A 53 -11.65 -11.34 4.62
C LYS A 53 -10.97 -12.19 5.70
N GLU A 54 -11.72 -13.03 6.39
CA GLU A 54 -11.19 -13.93 7.41
C GLU A 54 -10.27 -15.02 6.80
N ASN A 55 -10.62 -15.55 5.64
CA ASN A 55 -9.77 -16.52 4.93
C ASN A 55 -8.44 -15.88 4.48
N LEU A 56 -8.48 -14.67 3.93
CA LEU A 56 -7.28 -13.92 3.56
C LEU A 56 -6.39 -13.68 4.78
N LYS A 57 -6.97 -13.23 5.90
CA LYS A 57 -6.27 -13.03 7.16
C LYS A 57 -5.57 -14.30 7.64
N LYS A 58 -6.29 -15.43 7.68
CA LYS A 58 -5.72 -16.73 8.09
C LYS A 58 -4.57 -17.15 7.18
N LEU A 59 -4.68 -16.94 5.87
CA LEU A 59 -3.62 -17.23 4.92
C LEU A 59 -2.37 -16.41 5.21
N LEU A 60 -2.52 -15.09 5.37
CA LEU A 60 -1.40 -14.18 5.61
C LEU A 60 -0.70 -14.47 6.94
N LEU A 61 -1.45 -14.69 8.01
CA LEU A 61 -0.87 -14.97 9.34
C LEU A 61 -0.14 -16.32 9.41
N ARG A 62 -0.44 -17.28 8.52
CA ARG A 62 0.31 -18.56 8.44
C ARG A 62 1.64 -18.43 7.71
N CYS A 63 1.78 -17.45 6.82
CA CYS A 63 2.98 -17.31 5.98
C CYS A 63 4.29 -17.26 6.81
N PRO A 64 4.45 -16.41 7.83
CA PRO A 64 5.68 -16.35 8.61
C PRO A 64 6.03 -17.67 9.31
N ALA A 65 5.03 -18.34 9.91
CA ALA A 65 5.23 -19.63 10.59
C ALA A 65 5.67 -20.75 9.64
N GLN A 66 5.43 -20.59 8.34
CA GLN A 66 5.80 -21.56 7.30
C GLN A 66 7.02 -21.12 6.49
N GLY A 67 7.76 -20.09 6.94
CA GLY A 67 8.89 -19.55 6.21
C GLY A 67 8.50 -19.03 4.82
N ALA A 68 7.32 -18.43 4.70
CA ALA A 68 6.81 -17.93 3.44
C ALA A 68 6.69 -16.41 3.45
N ILE A 69 7.03 -15.79 2.32
CA ILE A 69 6.85 -14.36 2.06
C ILE A 69 5.69 -14.19 1.08
N PRO A 70 4.56 -13.61 1.51
CA PRO A 70 3.44 -13.34 0.63
C PRO A 70 3.73 -12.11 -0.23
N ILE A 71 3.57 -12.24 -1.53
CA ILE A 71 3.59 -11.15 -2.50
C ILE A 71 2.15 -10.91 -2.93
N ILE A 72 1.62 -9.77 -2.51
CA ILE A 72 0.21 -9.42 -2.71
C ILE A 72 0.13 -8.40 -3.83
N ASN A 73 -0.78 -8.62 -4.78
CA ASN A 73 -1.10 -7.65 -5.82
C ASN A 73 -2.61 -7.67 -6.10
N TYR A 74 -3.12 -6.62 -6.73
CA TYR A 74 -4.48 -6.63 -7.22
C TYR A 74 -4.64 -7.61 -8.38
N ASN A 75 -5.83 -8.17 -8.55
CA ASN A 75 -6.13 -9.17 -9.59
C ASN A 75 -6.57 -8.48 -10.88
N ASP A 76 -5.72 -7.60 -11.43
CA ASP A 76 -6.02 -6.83 -12.63
C ASP A 76 -6.51 -7.69 -13.81
N PRO A 77 -6.00 -8.92 -14.05
CA PRO A 77 -6.46 -9.74 -15.17
C PRO A 77 -7.93 -10.17 -15.09
N LEU A 78 -8.49 -10.28 -13.91
CA LEU A 78 -9.88 -10.72 -13.70
C LEU A 78 -10.79 -9.59 -13.20
N SER A 79 -10.22 -8.44 -12.90
CA SER A 79 -10.94 -7.25 -12.44
C SER A 79 -11.37 -6.42 -13.64
N SER A 80 -12.67 -6.21 -13.79
CA SER A 80 -13.24 -5.28 -14.76
C SER A 80 -13.66 -4.01 -14.02
N GLU A 81 -13.09 -2.86 -14.39
CA GLU A 81 -13.43 -1.57 -13.77
C GLU A 81 -14.94 -1.28 -13.79
N GLU A 82 -15.65 -1.74 -14.81
CA GLU A 82 -17.10 -1.56 -14.93
C GLU A 82 -17.85 -2.44 -13.93
N ILE A 83 -17.48 -3.73 -13.83
CA ILE A 83 -18.11 -4.68 -12.90
C ILE A 83 -17.81 -4.24 -11.46
N ASP A 84 -16.57 -3.92 -11.15
CA ASP A 84 -16.16 -3.47 -9.82
C ASP A 84 -16.91 -2.20 -9.39
N LYS A 85 -17.09 -1.23 -10.30
CA LYS A 85 -17.89 -0.03 -10.04
C LYS A 85 -19.33 -0.34 -9.70
N VAL A 86 -19.97 -1.25 -10.42
CA VAL A 86 -21.37 -1.65 -10.16
C VAL A 86 -21.47 -2.36 -8.79
N GLU A 87 -20.59 -3.32 -8.51
CA GLU A 87 -20.57 -4.04 -7.23
C GLU A 87 -20.33 -3.09 -6.05
N LEU A 88 -19.38 -2.18 -6.17
CA LEU A 88 -19.06 -1.19 -5.13
C LEU A 88 -20.20 -0.20 -4.89
N GLN A 89 -20.90 0.23 -5.95
CA GLN A 89 -22.08 1.08 -5.82
C GLN A 89 -23.22 0.36 -5.10
N GLU A 90 -23.47 -0.90 -5.39
CA GLU A 90 -24.47 -1.71 -4.69
C GLU A 90 -24.11 -1.89 -3.19
N LEU A 91 -22.85 -2.17 -2.89
CA LEU A 91 -22.37 -2.25 -1.51
C LEU A 91 -22.53 -0.93 -0.76
N ALA A 92 -22.24 0.20 -1.40
CA ALA A 92 -22.36 1.53 -0.81
C ALA A 92 -23.81 1.93 -0.47
N LYS A 93 -24.81 1.32 -1.10
CA LYS A 93 -26.23 1.52 -0.72
C LYS A 93 -26.56 0.87 0.62
N SER A 94 -25.87 -0.19 0.99
CA SER A 94 -26.14 -0.99 2.20
C SER A 94 -25.24 -0.64 3.38
N ARG A 95 -24.05 -0.07 3.13
CA ARG A 95 -23.05 0.27 4.17
C ARG A 95 -22.15 1.41 3.75
N LYS A 96 -21.54 2.10 4.75
CA LYS A 96 -20.67 3.26 4.52
C LYS A 96 -19.18 2.89 4.42
N ASP A 97 -18.78 1.74 4.95
CA ASP A 97 -17.41 1.27 5.10
C ASP A 97 -16.99 0.34 3.95
N VAL A 98 -17.19 0.79 2.70
CA VAL A 98 -16.83 0.02 1.52
C VAL A 98 -15.36 0.24 1.17
N VAL A 99 -14.60 -0.85 1.04
CA VAL A 99 -13.21 -0.84 0.59
C VAL A 99 -13.17 -0.94 -0.92
N HIS A 100 -12.52 0.01 -1.56
CA HIS A 100 -12.48 0.13 -3.02
C HIS A 100 -11.28 -0.58 -3.64
N CYS A 101 -10.14 -0.58 -2.97
CA CYS A 101 -8.84 -1.06 -3.49
C CYS A 101 -8.45 -0.36 -4.81
N MET A 102 -8.62 0.96 -4.83
CA MET A 102 -8.37 1.79 -6.01
C MET A 102 -6.90 1.84 -6.42
N ASP A 103 -6.01 1.64 -5.45
CA ASP A 103 -4.56 1.63 -5.68
C ASP A 103 -3.82 0.71 -4.69
N ASN A 104 -2.52 0.56 -4.92
CA ASN A 104 -1.65 -0.28 -4.09
C ASN A 104 -1.49 0.25 -2.66
N ASP A 105 -1.57 1.56 -2.44
CA ASP A 105 -1.44 2.15 -1.10
C ASP A 105 -2.68 1.83 -0.25
N GLU A 106 -3.88 1.89 -0.84
CA GLU A 106 -5.12 1.46 -0.18
C GLU A 106 -5.07 -0.04 0.15
N THR A 107 -4.68 -0.87 -0.82
CA THR A 107 -4.54 -2.32 -0.63
C THR A 107 -3.54 -2.63 0.49
N ALA A 108 -2.38 -1.97 0.51
CA ALA A 108 -1.38 -2.13 1.56
C ALA A 108 -1.91 -1.73 2.94
N SER A 109 -2.68 -0.64 3.02
CA SER A 109 -3.35 -0.20 4.24
C SER A 109 -4.34 -1.25 4.76
N GLN A 110 -5.18 -1.79 3.89
CA GLN A 110 -6.16 -2.82 4.25
C GLN A 110 -5.47 -4.09 4.76
N ILE A 111 -4.40 -4.52 4.11
CA ILE A 111 -3.59 -5.67 4.55
C ILE A 111 -2.94 -5.38 5.90
N ALA A 112 -2.33 -4.21 6.07
CA ALA A 112 -1.70 -3.79 7.32
C ALA A 112 -2.68 -3.85 8.50
N CYS A 113 -3.89 -3.32 8.31
CA CYS A 113 -4.97 -3.39 9.30
C CYS A 113 -5.42 -4.84 9.57
N LEU A 114 -5.58 -5.63 8.50
CA LEU A 114 -6.06 -7.02 8.58
C LEU A 114 -5.15 -7.90 9.42
N VAL A 115 -3.82 -7.78 9.25
CA VAL A 115 -2.83 -8.56 9.99
C VAL A 115 -2.33 -7.86 11.25
N LYS A 116 -2.77 -6.63 11.53
CA LYS A 116 -2.31 -5.77 12.63
C LYS A 116 -0.79 -5.65 12.63
N CYS A 117 -0.22 -5.27 11.50
CA CYS A 117 1.24 -5.15 11.38
C CYS A 117 1.78 -4.08 12.33
N LYS A 118 2.99 -4.31 12.86
CA LYS A 118 3.69 -3.32 13.71
C LYS A 118 4.31 -2.20 12.87
N THR A 119 4.78 -2.55 11.68
CA THR A 119 5.49 -1.63 10.78
C THR A 119 4.92 -1.73 9.38
N LEU A 120 4.54 -0.60 8.81
CA LEU A 120 4.19 -0.44 7.40
C LEU A 120 5.26 0.42 6.73
N LEU A 121 5.95 -0.12 5.73
CA LEU A 121 6.92 0.62 4.92
C LEU A 121 6.35 0.82 3.52
N ILE A 122 6.24 2.09 3.10
CA ILE A 122 5.78 2.48 1.78
C ILE A 122 6.99 3.05 1.01
N TYR A 123 7.33 2.42 -0.09
CA TYR A 123 8.32 2.95 -1.00
C TYR A 123 7.69 3.90 -2.03
N THR A 124 8.37 5.01 -2.27
CA THR A 124 7.96 6.04 -3.23
C THR A 124 9.19 6.57 -3.99
N SER A 125 8.95 7.27 -5.09
CA SER A 125 10.03 7.88 -5.89
C SER A 125 10.79 8.99 -5.15
N THR A 126 10.23 9.55 -4.09
CA THR A 126 10.85 10.57 -3.23
C THR A 126 11.47 9.97 -1.98
N LEU A 127 12.25 10.74 -1.20
CA LEU A 127 12.83 10.27 0.07
C LEU A 127 11.78 10.11 1.19
N GLY A 128 10.62 10.75 1.02
CA GLY A 128 9.54 10.76 2.00
C GLY A 128 8.53 11.85 1.64
N ILE A 129 7.87 12.39 2.65
CA ILE A 129 6.90 13.49 2.53
C ILE A 129 7.63 14.83 2.70
N TYR A 130 7.33 15.77 1.83
CA TYR A 130 7.88 17.13 1.83
C TYR A 130 6.78 18.14 2.12
N SER A 131 7.08 19.18 2.89
CA SER A 131 6.16 20.32 3.05
C SER A 131 6.13 21.21 1.81
N ASP A 132 7.23 21.26 1.05
CA ASP A 132 7.30 21.80 -0.31
C ASP A 132 8.01 20.79 -1.21
N PRO A 133 7.30 20.11 -2.12
CA PRO A 133 7.91 19.14 -3.04
C PRO A 133 8.97 19.74 -3.99
N ALA A 134 9.07 21.06 -4.06
CA ALA A 134 10.07 21.76 -4.87
C ALA A 134 11.42 21.93 -4.16
N ASP A 135 11.43 21.83 -2.82
CA ASP A 135 12.63 22.01 -1.99
C ASP A 135 12.94 20.72 -1.21
N GLU A 136 14.02 20.05 -1.59
CA GLU A 136 14.50 18.82 -0.92
C GLU A 136 14.84 19.03 0.57
N LYS A 137 15.09 20.27 1.02
CA LYS A 137 15.37 20.59 2.41
C LYS A 137 14.14 20.53 3.29
N THR A 138 12.95 20.49 2.69
CA THR A 138 11.66 20.47 3.39
C THR A 138 11.14 19.07 3.70
N LEU A 139 12.00 18.04 3.62
CA LEU A 139 11.66 16.68 3.99
C LEU A 139 11.19 16.61 5.44
N ILE A 140 9.95 16.21 5.65
CA ILE A 140 9.36 15.95 6.96
C ILE A 140 9.88 14.61 7.48
N ARG A 141 10.87 14.65 8.37
CA ARG A 141 11.50 13.42 8.88
C ARG A 141 10.63 12.66 9.85
N ASN A 142 9.87 13.36 10.70
CA ASN A 142 9.02 12.75 11.70
C ASN A 142 7.64 13.43 11.73
N ILE A 143 6.59 12.62 11.77
CA ILE A 143 5.23 13.05 12.10
C ILE A 143 4.84 12.28 13.34
N THR A 144 4.57 12.99 14.46
CA THR A 144 4.36 12.35 15.77
C THR A 144 3.18 12.93 16.50
N GLY A 145 2.64 12.17 17.44
CA GLY A 145 1.66 12.58 18.44
C GLY A 145 1.84 11.74 19.70
N LYS A 146 1.38 12.23 20.85
CA LYS A 146 1.44 11.50 22.12
C LYS A 146 0.48 10.33 22.17
N ASP A 147 -0.59 10.43 21.40
CA ASP A 147 -1.60 9.41 21.24
C ASP A 147 -2.09 9.32 19.78
N SER A 148 -3.03 8.43 19.51
CA SER A 148 -3.59 8.22 18.17
C SER A 148 -4.32 9.46 17.64
N TYR A 149 -4.98 10.24 18.50
CA TYR A 149 -5.72 11.43 18.08
C TYR A 149 -4.76 12.55 17.64
N GLU A 150 -3.76 12.87 18.48
CA GLU A 150 -2.75 13.86 18.14
C GLU A 150 -1.96 13.46 16.87
N LEU A 151 -1.61 12.17 16.75
CA LEU A 151 -0.91 11.66 15.58
C LEU A 151 -1.71 11.83 14.29
N ILE A 152 -3.01 11.50 14.30
CA ILE A 152 -3.86 11.67 13.12
C ILE A 152 -4.02 13.14 12.76
N ASN A 153 -4.14 14.05 13.74
CA ASN A 153 -4.15 15.49 13.48
C ASN A 153 -2.84 15.96 12.83
N ALA A 154 -1.69 15.49 13.33
CA ALA A 154 -0.39 15.81 12.72
C ALA A 154 -0.25 15.28 11.29
N VAL A 155 -0.83 14.11 10.99
CA VAL A 155 -0.92 13.57 9.61
C VAL A 155 -1.80 14.46 8.74
N CYS A 156 -2.96 14.91 9.24
CA CYS A 156 -3.84 15.82 8.50
C CYS A 156 -3.16 17.19 8.23
N ASP A 157 -2.40 17.71 9.18
CA ASP A 157 -1.62 18.94 9.01
C ASP A 157 -0.53 18.79 7.94
N ALA A 158 0.18 17.65 7.94
CA ALA A 158 1.15 17.35 6.90
C ALA A 158 0.47 17.20 5.53
N GLN A 159 -0.69 16.55 5.46
CA GLN A 159 -1.49 16.36 4.27
C GLN A 159 -1.95 17.71 3.67
N SER A 160 -2.38 18.65 4.50
CA SER A 160 -2.81 19.98 4.07
C SER A 160 -1.69 20.79 3.42
N LYS A 161 -0.45 20.61 3.88
CA LYS A 161 0.73 21.26 3.29
C LYS A 161 1.07 20.69 1.90
N CYS A 162 0.77 19.42 1.66
CA CYS A 162 0.98 18.78 0.36
C CYS A 162 -0.02 19.26 -0.72
N ILE A 163 -1.22 19.69 -0.36
CA ILE A 163 -2.28 20.12 -1.29
C ILE A 163 -1.92 21.42 -2.01
N GLY A 164 -1.12 22.29 -1.39
CA GLY A 164 -0.72 23.58 -1.96
C GLY A 164 0.30 23.52 -3.10
N SER A 165 0.82 22.35 -3.44
CA SER A 165 1.81 22.18 -4.49
C SER A 165 1.16 21.80 -5.83
N SER A 166 1.26 22.66 -6.82
CA SER A 166 0.73 22.47 -8.19
C SER A 166 1.51 21.46 -9.05
N ARG A 167 2.34 20.57 -8.44
CA ARG A 167 3.21 19.65 -9.17
C ARG A 167 2.60 18.26 -9.32
N VAL A 168 2.93 17.61 -10.44
CA VAL A 168 2.70 16.18 -10.71
C VAL A 168 3.31 15.37 -9.57
N GLY A 169 2.50 14.58 -8.85
CA GLY A 169 2.94 13.77 -7.69
C GLY A 169 2.44 14.25 -6.32
N ALA A 170 1.94 15.49 -6.19
CA ALA A 170 1.35 15.96 -4.93
C ALA A 170 0.12 15.12 -4.51
N ASN A 171 -0.68 14.69 -5.47
CA ASN A 171 -1.82 13.81 -5.20
C ASN A 171 -1.39 12.45 -4.61
N GLY A 172 -0.23 11.92 -5.02
CA GLY A 172 0.30 10.68 -4.46
C GLY A 172 0.69 10.79 -2.98
N ALA A 173 1.25 11.91 -2.54
CA ALA A 173 1.57 12.16 -1.12
C ALA A 173 0.31 12.29 -0.28
N VAL A 174 -0.70 13.02 -0.78
CA VAL A 174 -2.00 13.20 -0.12
C VAL A 174 -2.71 11.86 0.05
N ALA A 175 -2.75 11.03 -1.01
CA ALA A 175 -3.36 9.70 -0.97
C ALA A 175 -2.64 8.77 0.02
N LYS A 176 -1.29 8.73 -0.01
CA LYS A 176 -0.50 7.95 0.94
C LYS A 176 -0.79 8.32 2.39
N LEU A 177 -0.81 9.62 2.70
CA LEU A 177 -1.14 10.12 4.04
C LEU A 177 -2.59 9.81 4.45
N GLU A 178 -3.52 9.72 3.50
CA GLU A 178 -4.89 9.30 3.78
C GLU A 178 -4.96 7.83 4.17
N TYR A 179 -4.38 6.96 3.34
CA TYR A 179 -4.50 5.52 3.54
C TYR A 179 -3.75 4.99 4.77
N ILE A 180 -2.72 5.68 5.27
CA ILE A 180 -2.01 5.24 6.47
C ILE A 180 -2.74 5.56 7.78
N LYS A 181 -3.79 6.38 7.78
CA LYS A 181 -4.51 6.78 8.99
C LYS A 181 -5.08 5.59 9.75
N GLU A 182 -5.67 4.62 9.05
CA GLU A 182 -6.22 3.42 9.70
C GLU A 182 -5.14 2.49 10.28
N PRO A 183 -4.04 2.15 9.59
CA PRO A 183 -2.91 1.46 10.19
C PRO A 183 -2.36 2.15 11.44
N LEU A 184 -2.21 3.48 11.42
CA LEU A 184 -1.74 4.26 12.58
C LEU A 184 -2.69 4.17 13.78
N LYS A 185 -4.01 4.25 13.55
CA LYS A 185 -5.02 4.05 14.60
C LYS A 185 -4.95 2.64 15.21
N ASN A 186 -4.55 1.65 14.41
CA ASN A 186 -4.34 0.27 14.85
C ASN A 186 -2.98 0.03 15.53
N GLY A 187 -2.16 1.08 15.72
CA GLY A 187 -0.89 1.02 16.43
C GLY A 187 0.32 0.67 15.56
N SER A 188 0.20 0.72 14.24
CA SER A 188 1.35 0.57 13.34
C SER A 188 2.25 1.81 13.38
N GLU A 189 3.56 1.62 13.25
CA GLU A 189 4.49 2.66 12.81
C GLU A 189 4.56 2.65 11.28
N VAL A 190 4.60 3.83 10.65
CA VAL A 190 4.68 3.94 9.19
C VAL A 190 5.97 4.62 8.78
N PHE A 191 6.62 4.09 7.75
CA PHE A 191 7.78 4.69 7.10
C PHE A 191 7.44 4.93 5.63
N ILE A 192 7.77 6.13 5.13
CA ILE A 192 7.69 6.47 3.71
C ILE A 192 9.10 6.80 3.25
N ALA A 193 9.63 6.04 2.29
CA ALA A 193 11.03 6.07 1.92
C ALA A 193 11.25 5.82 0.41
N ASN A 194 12.49 6.04 -0.04
CA ASN A 194 12.89 5.73 -1.41
C ASN A 194 13.43 4.29 -1.51
N PRO A 195 13.09 3.50 -2.53
CA PRO A 195 13.53 2.10 -2.68
C PRO A 195 15.04 1.93 -2.93
N ARG A 196 15.80 3.02 -3.11
CA ARG A 196 17.27 2.94 -3.17
C ARG A 196 17.90 2.52 -1.85
N PHE A 197 17.16 2.64 -0.73
CA PHE A 197 17.58 2.22 0.59
C PHE A 197 16.92 0.89 0.97
N SER A 198 17.67 0.03 1.60
CA SER A 198 17.16 -1.25 2.10
C SER A 198 16.19 -1.06 3.27
N ILE A 199 15.36 -2.06 3.50
CA ILE A 199 14.43 -2.08 4.65
C ILE A 199 15.17 -1.87 5.97
N SER A 200 16.34 -2.49 6.14
CA SER A 200 17.15 -2.38 7.35
C SER A 200 17.70 -0.97 7.57
N GLU A 201 18.14 -0.28 6.52
CA GLU A 201 18.60 1.11 6.63
C GLU A 201 17.48 2.06 6.99
N VAL A 202 16.29 1.87 6.40
CA VAL A 202 15.12 2.72 6.69
C VAL A 202 14.65 2.52 8.13
N ILE A 203 14.39 1.28 8.54
CA ILE A 203 13.88 0.98 9.89
C ILE A 203 14.93 1.25 10.95
N GLY A 204 16.21 1.04 10.62
CA GLY A 204 17.36 1.33 11.49
C GLY A 204 17.70 2.83 11.63
N GLY A 205 16.99 3.72 10.92
CA GLY A 205 17.20 5.17 10.98
C GLY A 205 18.46 5.67 10.28
N GLN A 206 19.07 4.86 9.42
CA GLN A 206 20.27 5.19 8.65
C GLN A 206 19.96 5.87 7.32
N ALA A 207 18.73 5.69 6.82
CA ALA A 207 18.25 6.28 5.57
C ALA A 207 17.35 7.50 5.82
N PRO A 208 17.40 8.52 4.94
CA PRO A 208 16.43 9.60 4.98
C PRO A 208 15.03 9.05 4.60
N CYS A 209 14.05 9.31 5.45
CA CYS A 209 12.67 8.89 5.25
C CYS A 209 11.72 9.79 6.07
N THR A 210 10.42 9.64 5.86
CA THR A 210 9.40 10.15 6.78
C THR A 210 8.95 8.99 7.69
N LYS A 211 9.19 9.13 9.00
CA LYS A 211 8.70 8.21 10.02
C LYS A 211 7.47 8.80 10.72
N ILE A 212 6.41 7.99 10.88
CA ILE A 212 5.12 8.40 11.44
C ILE A 212 4.77 7.43 12.57
N PHE A 213 4.70 7.94 13.81
CA PHE A 213 4.58 7.08 14.99
C PHE A 213 4.09 7.83 16.23
N ILE A 214 3.58 7.09 17.22
CA ILE A 214 3.26 7.64 18.55
C ILE A 214 4.55 7.81 19.33
N SER A 215 4.86 9.06 19.71
CA SER A 215 6.00 9.36 20.58
C SER A 215 5.67 8.97 22.03
N LYS A 216 6.51 8.14 22.61
CA LYS A 216 6.44 7.82 24.05
C LYS A 216 7.02 8.92 24.88
#